data_4a91f0f7051030074ec3e35f48b8e40c
#
_entry.id   4a91f0f7051030074ec3e35f48b8e40c
#
_cell.length_a   1.000
_cell.length_b   1.000
_cell.length_c   1.000
_cell.angle_alpha   90.00
_cell.angle_beta   90.00
_cell.angle_gamma   90.00
#
_symmetry.space_group_name_H-M   'P 1'
#
loop_
_entity.id
_entity.type
_entity.pdbx_description
1 polymer ?
#
loop_
_entity_poly.entity_id
_entity_poly.type
_entity_poly.pdbx_seq_one_letter_code
_entity_poly.pdbx_strand_id
1 'polypeptide(L)'
;MSGTGGTARPGITRIRAAGTPYEMGRAHGAALAGPLRAFLDDGLARLAHLTDRPPTMAGLRPLIAAHRAVVEAALPDLAEEVAGLADGARISADEAWLLQIRREAMGYSKVRSGGDCTTYARTGPAGPPVLAQTVDLSGDLDTHISVLETARTGTARRSLVLSFAGLLGYLGLNSDGLAVGLNLVLGGTWRPGVPPYLAIRHLLDTAGNTAQALKILADLPLASSRSLMLCDTERALYVEHLDGDLRVTEAAPGDLAHTNHFLHPDFAPADELNVFARNSSLRRLRAAHEGLADLPADASAEDHFALLSRPPVRVPDRGDIRAERTVAAAVMFPASGQLHVRPGDPARSRTRVFGL
;
A
#
# COMPACT_ATOMS: atom_id res chain seq x y z
N MET A 1 -1.97 -17.42 39.71
CA MET A 1 -2.97 -16.58 39.02
C MET A 1 -2.27 -15.30 38.55
N SER A 2 -1.71 -15.32 37.40
CA SER A 2 -1.07 -14.15 36.75
C SER A 2 -1.90 -13.79 35.50
N GLY A 3 -2.70 -12.75 35.67
CA GLY A 3 -3.51 -12.21 34.61
C GLY A 3 -2.64 -11.59 33.51
N THR A 4 -2.63 -12.18 32.34
CA THR A 4 -2.11 -11.57 31.12
C THR A 4 -3.05 -10.44 30.73
N GLY A 5 -2.68 -9.22 31.12
CA GLY A 5 -3.33 -8.00 30.65
C GLY A 5 -3.14 -7.88 29.14
N GLY A 6 -4.11 -8.35 28.38
CA GLY A 6 -4.18 -8.08 26.94
C GLY A 6 -4.41 -6.58 26.76
N THR A 7 -3.36 -5.85 26.41
CA THR A 7 -3.50 -4.45 25.95
C THR A 7 -4.39 -4.47 24.70
N ALA A 8 -5.56 -3.85 24.81
CA ALA A 8 -6.45 -3.66 23.67
C ALA A 8 -5.63 -2.97 22.56
N ARG A 9 -5.47 -3.63 21.40
CA ARG A 9 -4.77 -3.02 20.26
C ARG A 9 -5.51 -1.73 19.89
N PRO A 10 -4.79 -0.61 19.69
CA PRO A 10 -5.42 0.65 19.34
C PRO A 10 -6.26 0.47 18.05
N GLY A 11 -7.45 1.05 18.06
CA GLY A 11 -8.31 1.04 16.87
C GLY A 11 -7.67 1.82 15.73
N ILE A 12 -8.06 1.50 14.47
CA ILE A 12 -7.62 2.27 13.31
C ILE A 12 -8.11 3.71 13.46
N THR A 13 -7.18 4.67 13.41
CA THR A 13 -7.50 6.09 13.47
C THR A 13 -8.01 6.57 12.10
N ARG A 14 -9.23 7.13 12.03
CA ARG A 14 -9.68 7.88 10.86
C ARG A 14 -9.19 9.32 10.96
N ILE A 15 -8.47 9.78 9.96
CA ILE A 15 -7.92 11.14 9.89
C ILE A 15 -8.59 11.86 8.72
N ARG A 16 -9.24 12.98 8.99
CA ARG A 16 -9.81 13.84 7.97
C ARG A 16 -8.79 14.91 7.60
N ALA A 17 -8.32 14.87 6.36
CA ALA A 17 -7.37 15.79 5.78
C ALA A 17 -8.06 16.56 4.65
N ALA A 18 -8.40 17.81 4.90
CA ALA A 18 -9.10 18.67 3.94
C ALA A 18 -8.37 20.01 3.77
N GLY A 19 -8.49 20.61 2.60
CA GLY A 19 -7.88 21.89 2.29
C GLY A 19 -6.88 21.85 1.14
N THR A 20 -5.92 22.75 1.14
CA THR A 20 -4.74 22.70 0.25
C THR A 20 -3.88 21.49 0.57
N PRO A 21 -2.99 21.07 -0.35
CA PRO A 21 -2.06 19.96 -0.08
C PRO A 21 -1.29 20.13 1.24
N TYR A 22 -0.75 21.33 1.50
CA TYR A 22 -0.06 21.64 2.75
C TYR A 22 -0.96 21.47 3.99
N GLU A 23 -2.19 21.99 3.95
CA GLU A 23 -3.14 21.89 5.07
C GLU A 23 -3.54 20.43 5.33
N MET A 24 -3.71 19.62 4.27
CA MET A 24 -3.99 18.19 4.38
C MET A 24 -2.83 17.47 5.06
N GLY A 25 -1.60 17.71 4.63
CA GLY A 25 -0.41 17.17 5.26
C GLY A 25 -0.28 17.58 6.72
N ARG A 26 -0.53 18.86 7.04
CA ARG A 26 -0.49 19.38 8.40
C ARG A 26 -1.53 18.72 9.32
N ALA A 27 -2.74 18.51 8.82
CA ALA A 27 -3.78 17.80 9.57
C ALA A 27 -3.39 16.33 9.84
N HIS A 28 -2.84 15.64 8.82
CA HIS A 28 -2.33 14.28 8.93
C HIS A 28 -1.21 14.19 9.97
N GLY A 29 -0.18 15.04 9.84
CA GLY A 29 0.95 15.09 10.76
C GLY A 29 0.54 15.41 12.20
N ALA A 30 -0.34 16.38 12.40
CA ALA A 30 -0.83 16.76 13.72
C ALA A 30 -1.59 15.63 14.41
N ALA A 31 -2.39 14.88 13.65
CA ALA A 31 -3.13 13.73 14.19
C ALA A 31 -2.22 12.58 14.65
N LEU A 32 -1.03 12.47 14.07
CA LEU A 32 -0.08 11.37 14.33
C LEU A 32 1.24 11.85 14.97
N ALA A 33 1.36 13.08 15.46
CA ALA A 33 2.62 13.64 15.92
C ALA A 33 3.37 12.75 16.92
N GLY A 34 2.72 12.31 17.98
CA GLY A 34 3.32 11.40 18.96
C GLY A 34 3.71 10.03 18.39
N PRO A 35 2.78 9.30 17.73
CA PRO A 35 3.09 8.04 17.06
C PRO A 35 4.22 8.13 16.03
N LEU A 36 4.28 9.18 15.20
CA LEU A 36 5.35 9.36 14.20
C LEU A 36 6.70 9.62 14.86
N ARG A 37 6.74 10.47 15.93
CA ARG A 37 7.97 10.68 16.66
C ARG A 37 8.50 9.37 17.26
N ALA A 38 7.64 8.62 17.95
CA ALA A 38 8.01 7.33 18.53
C ALA A 38 8.49 6.33 17.46
N PHE A 39 7.84 6.31 16.28
CA PHE A 39 8.25 5.45 15.18
C PHE A 39 9.60 5.83 14.59
N LEU A 40 9.88 7.13 14.43
CA LEU A 40 11.16 7.62 13.94
C LEU A 40 12.30 7.38 14.94
N ASP A 41 12.03 7.55 16.24
CA ASP A 41 13.00 7.31 17.31
C ASP A 41 13.32 5.82 17.48
N ASP A 42 12.39 4.92 17.09
CA ASP A 42 12.61 3.48 17.09
C ASP A 42 13.47 3.05 15.88
N GLY A 43 14.78 3.17 16.05
CA GLY A 43 15.75 2.73 15.04
C GLY A 43 15.59 3.38 13.67
N LEU A 44 15.30 4.69 13.64
CA LEU A 44 15.08 5.46 12.41
C LEU A 44 13.97 4.84 11.55
N ALA A 45 12.75 4.94 12.04
CA ALA A 45 11.56 4.32 11.44
C ALA A 45 11.72 2.79 11.29
N ARG A 46 12.31 2.15 12.28
CA ARG A 46 12.60 0.70 12.35
C ARG A 46 13.56 0.17 11.28
N LEU A 47 14.19 1.02 10.52
CA LEU A 47 15.16 0.60 9.50
C LEU A 47 16.37 -0.13 10.13
N ALA A 48 16.81 0.31 11.32
CA ALA A 48 17.91 -0.34 12.03
C ALA A 48 17.64 -1.80 12.41
N HIS A 49 16.37 -2.16 12.64
CA HIS A 49 15.97 -3.53 12.91
C HIS A 49 15.95 -4.42 11.68
N LEU A 50 15.77 -3.82 10.50
CA LEU A 50 15.53 -4.53 9.24
C LEU A 50 16.78 -4.63 8.35
N THR A 51 17.81 -3.82 8.64
CA THR A 51 19.02 -3.75 7.82
C THR A 51 20.23 -4.30 8.57
N ASP A 52 21.19 -4.90 7.85
CA ASP A 52 22.40 -5.46 8.47
C ASP A 52 23.31 -4.38 9.05
N ARG A 53 23.30 -3.19 8.46
CA ARG A 53 23.99 -2.00 8.96
C ARG A 53 22.95 -0.93 9.25
N PRO A 54 22.77 -0.54 10.52
CA PRO A 54 21.83 0.51 10.89
C PRO A 54 22.11 1.79 10.09
N PRO A 55 21.14 2.33 9.34
CA PRO A 55 21.35 3.58 8.62
C PRO A 55 21.37 4.75 9.60
N THR A 56 21.98 5.83 9.16
CA THR A 56 21.90 7.14 9.83
C THR A 56 21.16 8.13 8.95
N MET A 57 20.52 9.13 9.54
CA MET A 57 19.87 10.20 8.76
C MET A 57 20.87 10.90 7.82
N ALA A 58 22.08 11.15 8.30
CA ALA A 58 23.14 11.74 7.46
C ALA A 58 23.47 10.88 6.24
N GLY A 59 23.52 9.55 6.42
CA GLY A 59 23.77 8.62 5.32
C GLY A 59 22.60 8.50 4.34
N LEU A 60 21.37 8.76 4.79
CA LEU A 60 20.16 8.68 3.93
C LEU A 60 19.85 10.00 3.21
N ARG A 61 20.36 11.14 3.67
CA ARG A 61 20.10 12.47 3.05
C ARG A 61 20.31 12.51 1.54
N PRO A 62 21.38 11.98 0.96
CA PRO A 62 21.55 12.01 -0.49
C PRO A 62 20.43 11.27 -1.24
N LEU A 63 20.00 10.12 -0.72
CA LEU A 63 18.88 9.35 -1.29
C LEU A 63 17.56 10.12 -1.14
N ILE A 64 17.29 10.65 0.04
CA ILE A 64 16.10 11.48 0.32
C ILE A 64 16.06 12.68 -0.62
N ALA A 65 17.14 13.43 -0.75
CA ALA A 65 17.21 14.61 -1.62
C ALA A 65 16.97 14.25 -3.09
N ALA A 66 17.51 13.14 -3.55
CA ALA A 66 17.34 12.69 -4.93
C ALA A 66 15.89 12.30 -5.25
N HIS A 67 15.21 11.55 -4.37
CA HIS A 67 13.77 11.24 -4.53
C HIS A 67 12.91 12.49 -4.44
N ARG A 68 13.18 13.34 -3.46
CA ARG A 68 12.48 14.60 -3.24
C ARG A 68 12.50 15.48 -4.50
N ALA A 69 13.65 15.66 -5.13
CA ALA A 69 13.78 16.48 -6.34
C ALA A 69 12.91 15.97 -7.49
N VAL A 70 12.80 14.64 -7.68
CA VAL A 70 11.93 14.06 -8.70
C VAL A 70 10.46 14.27 -8.35
N VAL A 71 10.07 14.06 -7.09
CA VAL A 71 8.68 14.24 -6.66
C VAL A 71 8.26 15.70 -6.73
N GLU A 72 9.12 16.65 -6.32
CA GLU A 72 8.86 18.09 -6.44
C GLU A 72 8.62 18.53 -7.90
N ALA A 73 9.33 17.92 -8.83
CA ALA A 73 9.16 18.21 -10.26
C ALA A 73 7.90 17.54 -10.86
N ALA A 74 7.62 16.28 -10.50
CA ALA A 74 6.53 15.50 -11.10
C ALA A 74 5.19 15.68 -10.37
N LEU A 75 5.19 15.84 -9.06
CA LEU A 75 4.02 15.84 -8.17
C LEU A 75 4.14 16.95 -7.11
N PRO A 76 4.22 18.24 -7.49
CA PRO A 76 4.48 19.35 -6.57
C PRO A 76 3.47 19.42 -5.42
N ASP A 77 2.20 19.12 -5.67
CA ASP A 77 1.16 19.11 -4.64
C ASP A 77 1.43 18.08 -3.54
N LEU A 78 1.91 16.89 -3.90
CA LEU A 78 2.27 15.87 -2.89
C LEU A 78 3.55 16.25 -2.14
N ALA A 79 4.47 16.97 -2.78
CA ALA A 79 5.63 17.52 -2.09
C ALA A 79 5.24 18.56 -1.05
N GLU A 80 4.25 19.43 -1.36
CA GLU A 80 3.65 20.35 -0.38
C GLU A 80 2.96 19.60 0.77
N GLU A 81 2.26 18.51 0.46
CA GLU A 81 1.61 17.71 1.50
C GLU A 81 2.63 17.05 2.43
N VAL A 82 3.78 16.58 1.91
CA VAL A 82 4.88 16.09 2.76
C VAL A 82 5.46 17.20 3.64
N ALA A 83 5.59 18.44 3.13
CA ALA A 83 6.01 19.56 3.94
C ALA A 83 5.00 19.87 5.06
N GLY A 84 3.71 19.86 4.75
CA GLY A 84 2.66 19.99 5.75
C GLY A 84 2.70 18.87 6.80
N LEU A 85 2.93 17.60 6.39
CA LEU A 85 3.10 16.46 7.30
C LEU A 85 4.24 16.71 8.29
N ALA A 86 5.39 17.21 7.80
CA ALA A 86 6.53 17.55 8.64
C ALA A 86 6.18 18.56 9.72
N ASP A 87 5.55 19.66 9.33
CA ASP A 87 5.15 20.73 10.24
C ASP A 87 4.10 20.29 11.25
N GLY A 88 3.05 19.57 10.78
CA GLY A 88 1.99 19.04 11.63
C GLY A 88 2.50 18.06 12.68
N ALA A 89 3.39 17.16 12.29
CA ALA A 89 4.00 16.16 13.17
C ALA A 89 5.17 16.73 14.02
N ARG A 90 5.65 17.95 13.73
CA ARG A 90 6.84 18.54 14.35
C ARG A 90 8.10 17.68 14.17
N ILE A 91 8.26 17.15 12.97
CA ILE A 91 9.44 16.39 12.54
C ILE A 91 10.17 17.17 11.44
N SER A 92 11.42 16.83 11.19
CA SER A 92 12.18 17.48 10.11
C SER A 92 11.65 17.08 8.73
N ALA A 93 11.93 17.89 7.71
CA ALA A 93 11.59 17.57 6.34
C ALA A 93 12.24 16.24 5.88
N ASP A 94 13.50 15.99 6.25
CA ASP A 94 14.19 14.74 5.94
C ASP A 94 13.49 13.54 6.55
N GLU A 95 12.98 13.64 7.79
CA GLU A 95 12.22 12.59 8.45
C GLU A 95 10.87 12.34 7.75
N ALA A 96 10.14 13.39 7.38
CA ALA A 96 8.89 13.28 6.65
C ALA A 96 9.08 12.60 5.28
N TRP A 97 10.13 12.98 4.55
CA TRP A 97 10.49 12.33 3.29
C TRP A 97 10.94 10.88 3.47
N LEU A 98 11.72 10.59 4.53
CA LEU A 98 12.10 9.21 4.85
C LEU A 98 10.88 8.30 5.02
N LEU A 99 9.82 8.78 5.66
CA LEU A 99 8.58 8.02 5.80
C LEU A 99 7.99 7.64 4.43
N GLN A 100 8.07 8.52 3.41
CA GLN A 100 7.54 8.25 2.07
C GLN A 100 8.39 7.26 1.25
N ILE A 101 9.71 7.22 1.49
CA ILE A 101 10.66 6.38 0.74
C ILE A 101 11.25 5.24 1.60
N ARG A 102 10.64 4.91 2.74
CA ARG A 102 11.19 3.93 3.68
C ARG A 102 11.53 2.60 3.00
N ARG A 103 10.70 2.15 2.06
CA ARG A 103 10.93 0.90 1.32
C ARG A 103 12.12 1.00 0.39
N GLU A 104 12.26 2.11 -0.31
CA GLU A 104 13.41 2.41 -1.19
C GLU A 104 14.68 2.55 -0.36
N ALA A 105 14.60 3.17 0.83
CA ALA A 105 15.72 3.29 1.77
C ALA A 105 16.20 1.95 2.34
N MET A 106 15.32 0.94 2.48
CA MET A 106 15.71 -0.44 2.82
C MET A 106 16.54 -1.09 1.72
N GLY A 107 16.38 -0.64 0.47
CA GLY A 107 17.10 -1.13 -0.69
C GLY A 107 16.53 -2.43 -1.26
N TYR A 108 16.97 -2.71 -2.47
CA TYR A 108 16.49 -3.78 -3.33
C TYR A 108 16.74 -5.20 -2.78
N SER A 109 17.90 -5.45 -2.21
CA SER A 109 18.43 -6.80 -1.94
C SER A 109 17.94 -7.46 -0.64
N LYS A 110 16.94 -6.89 0.06
CA LYS A 110 16.67 -7.25 1.46
C LYS A 110 15.33 -7.92 1.73
N VAL A 111 14.68 -8.48 0.73
CA VAL A 111 13.57 -9.40 0.95
C VAL A 111 14.16 -10.77 1.33
N ARG A 112 14.38 -10.98 2.62
CA ARG A 112 14.99 -12.24 3.12
C ARG A 112 14.04 -13.41 3.14
N SER A 113 12.73 -13.19 3.23
CA SER A 113 11.75 -14.28 3.32
C SER A 113 10.35 -13.81 2.92
N GLY A 114 9.76 -14.52 2.02
CA GLY A 114 8.37 -14.90 2.01
C GLY A 114 7.28 -13.93 1.67
N GLY A 115 7.41 -12.97 0.84
CA GLY A 115 6.27 -12.41 0.09
C GLY A 115 5.40 -11.39 0.79
N ASP A 116 5.24 -10.24 0.14
CA ASP A 116 4.73 -9.03 0.72
C ASP A 116 3.22 -8.81 0.61
N CYS A 117 2.46 -9.37 -0.29
CA CYS A 117 1.02 -9.09 -0.44
C CYS A 117 0.34 -10.11 -1.34
N THR A 118 -0.95 -10.29 -1.15
CA THR A 118 -1.83 -10.92 -2.13
C THR A 118 -2.94 -9.94 -2.45
N THR A 119 -3.08 -9.59 -3.72
CA THR A 119 -4.11 -8.66 -4.20
C THR A 119 -4.96 -9.36 -5.25
N TYR A 120 -6.26 -9.13 -5.21
CA TYR A 120 -7.15 -9.58 -6.26
C TYR A 120 -8.27 -8.57 -6.51
N ALA A 121 -8.82 -8.63 -7.70
CA ALA A 121 -10.01 -7.88 -8.06
C ALA A 121 -10.99 -8.80 -8.78
N ARG A 122 -12.28 -8.52 -8.60
CA ARG A 122 -13.39 -9.19 -9.27
C ARG A 122 -14.30 -8.15 -9.88
N THR A 123 -14.71 -8.36 -11.14
CA THR A 123 -15.70 -7.57 -11.84
C THR A 123 -16.65 -8.47 -12.60
N GLY A 124 -17.90 -8.05 -12.76
CA GLY A 124 -18.88 -8.80 -13.51
C GLY A 124 -20.31 -8.39 -13.20
N PRO A 125 -21.28 -8.83 -14.00
CA PRO A 125 -22.68 -8.43 -13.89
C PRO A 125 -23.41 -9.03 -12.67
N ALA A 126 -22.84 -10.04 -12.04
CA ALA A 126 -23.51 -10.80 -10.98
C ALA A 126 -23.22 -10.27 -9.56
N GLY A 127 -22.29 -9.32 -9.41
CA GLY A 127 -21.94 -8.73 -8.12
C GLY A 127 -21.23 -7.40 -8.25
N PRO A 128 -21.05 -6.67 -7.13
CA PRO A 128 -20.34 -5.41 -7.16
C PRO A 128 -18.86 -5.62 -7.48
N PRO A 129 -18.22 -4.69 -8.22
CA PRO A 129 -16.77 -4.70 -8.38
C PRO A 129 -16.08 -4.57 -7.02
N VAL A 130 -15.05 -5.37 -6.83
CA VAL A 130 -14.28 -5.42 -5.59
C VAL A 130 -12.79 -5.52 -5.87
N LEU A 131 -11.99 -4.81 -5.06
CA LEU A 131 -10.55 -5.00 -4.95
C LEU A 131 -10.23 -5.38 -3.51
N ALA A 132 -9.53 -6.47 -3.30
CA ALA A 132 -9.18 -6.94 -1.98
C ALA A 132 -7.69 -7.31 -1.88
N GLN A 133 -7.10 -7.09 -0.69
CA GLN A 133 -5.66 -7.24 -0.50
C GLN A 133 -5.32 -7.62 0.93
N THR A 134 -4.36 -8.58 1.11
CA THR A 134 -3.53 -8.65 2.33
C THR A 134 -2.33 -7.74 2.18
N VAL A 135 -1.95 -7.09 3.27
CA VAL A 135 -0.74 -6.28 3.37
C VAL A 135 0.22 -7.03 4.29
N ASP A 136 1.29 -7.56 3.71
CA ASP A 136 2.28 -8.32 4.46
C ASP A 136 3.58 -7.50 4.52
N LEU A 137 3.97 -7.05 5.71
CA LEU A 137 5.11 -6.17 5.92
C LEU A 137 5.95 -6.63 7.11
N SER A 138 7.25 -6.36 7.04
CA SER A 138 8.17 -6.42 8.18
C SER A 138 8.15 -5.13 9.00
N GLY A 139 8.59 -5.19 10.26
CA GLY A 139 8.73 -4.02 11.11
C GLY A 139 7.49 -3.69 11.95
N ASP A 140 6.60 -4.66 12.19
CA ASP A 140 5.45 -4.54 13.12
C ASP A 140 4.56 -3.30 12.85
N LEU A 141 4.26 -3.04 11.57
CA LEU A 141 3.52 -1.85 11.13
C LEU A 141 2.03 -1.88 11.46
N ASP A 142 1.50 -2.99 11.94
CA ASP A 142 0.08 -3.13 12.32
C ASP A 142 -0.35 -2.20 13.48
N THR A 143 0.59 -1.66 14.24
CA THR A 143 0.32 -0.65 15.28
C THR A 143 0.30 0.79 14.76
N HIS A 144 0.65 1.00 13.50
CA HIS A 144 0.79 2.31 12.87
C HIS A 144 -0.19 2.52 11.70
N ILE A 145 -1.36 1.86 11.75
CA ILE A 145 -2.39 1.93 10.71
C ILE A 145 -3.29 3.13 10.95
N SER A 146 -3.55 3.90 9.90
CA SER A 146 -4.59 4.91 9.86
C SER A 146 -5.35 4.84 8.53
N VAL A 147 -6.55 5.42 8.49
CA VAL A 147 -7.29 5.67 7.26
C VAL A 147 -7.40 7.17 7.08
N LEU A 148 -6.82 7.68 6.01
CA LEU A 148 -6.93 9.07 5.60
C LEU A 148 -8.19 9.23 4.77
N GLU A 149 -9.07 10.14 5.16
CA GLU A 149 -10.12 10.69 4.33
C GLU A 149 -9.63 12.02 3.78
N THR A 150 -9.38 12.08 2.48
CA THR A 150 -8.82 13.28 1.85
C THR A 150 -9.89 14.04 1.07
N ALA A 151 -9.86 15.37 1.15
CA ALA A 151 -10.74 16.28 0.42
C ALA A 151 -9.96 17.54 0.03
N ARG A 152 -9.41 17.55 -1.17
CA ARG A 152 -8.57 18.64 -1.65
C ARG A 152 -9.41 19.83 -2.12
N THR A 153 -9.01 21.05 -1.78
CA THR A 153 -9.60 22.28 -2.32
C THR A 153 -9.49 22.31 -3.85
N GLY A 154 -10.55 22.76 -4.51
CA GLY A 154 -10.61 22.88 -5.98
C GLY A 154 -11.09 21.63 -6.70
N THR A 155 -11.40 20.55 -6.00
CA THR A 155 -12.03 19.34 -6.56
C THR A 155 -13.14 18.82 -5.64
N ALA A 156 -14.16 18.19 -6.23
CA ALA A 156 -15.18 17.49 -5.46
C ALA A 156 -14.75 16.05 -5.07
N ARG A 157 -13.64 15.57 -5.65
CA ARG A 157 -13.14 14.22 -5.39
C ARG A 157 -12.65 14.08 -3.95
N ARG A 158 -13.04 12.98 -3.33
CA ARG A 158 -12.56 12.55 -2.02
C ARG A 158 -11.96 11.16 -2.13
N SER A 159 -11.03 10.83 -1.22
CA SER A 159 -10.45 9.49 -1.21
C SER A 159 -10.41 8.93 0.21
N LEU A 160 -10.47 7.60 0.33
CA LEU A 160 -10.12 6.84 1.53
C LEU A 160 -8.83 6.09 1.24
N VAL A 161 -7.82 6.36 2.03
CA VAL A 161 -6.47 5.79 1.85
C VAL A 161 -6.04 5.06 3.11
N LEU A 162 -5.73 3.78 3.00
CA LEU A 162 -5.03 3.06 4.06
C LEU A 162 -3.59 3.53 4.10
N SER A 163 -3.12 3.94 5.27
CA SER A 163 -1.80 4.51 5.51
C SER A 163 -1.10 3.80 6.66
N PHE A 164 0.22 3.71 6.56
CA PHE A 164 1.10 3.18 7.60
C PHE A 164 2.14 4.23 7.97
N ALA A 165 2.20 4.58 9.26
CA ALA A 165 3.26 5.43 9.80
C ALA A 165 3.52 6.72 9.00
N GLY A 166 2.47 7.46 8.65
CA GLY A 166 2.59 8.76 7.97
C GLY A 166 2.79 8.70 6.45
N LEU A 167 2.70 7.53 5.82
CA LEU A 167 2.61 7.44 4.36
C LEU A 167 1.40 8.21 3.84
N LEU A 168 1.56 8.95 2.76
CA LEU A 168 0.43 9.64 2.11
C LEU A 168 -0.46 8.70 1.31
N GLY A 169 0.03 7.51 0.92
CA GLY A 169 -0.70 6.50 0.19
C GLY A 169 -0.16 5.10 0.43
N TYR A 170 -1.03 4.08 0.38
CA TYR A 170 -0.62 2.68 0.31
C TYR A 170 -1.58 1.89 -0.57
N LEU A 171 -2.86 1.86 -0.23
CA LEU A 171 -3.98 1.41 -1.03
C LEU A 171 -5.21 2.24 -0.68
N GLY A 172 -6.21 2.24 -1.53
CA GLY A 172 -7.41 3.02 -1.24
C GLY A 172 -8.38 3.08 -2.41
N LEU A 173 -9.39 3.90 -2.24
CA LEU A 173 -10.39 4.21 -3.27
C LEU A 173 -10.78 5.68 -3.24
N ASN A 174 -11.38 6.16 -4.34
CA ASN A 174 -11.90 7.52 -4.43
C ASN A 174 -13.41 7.56 -4.72
N SER A 175 -13.98 8.76 -4.63
CA SER A 175 -15.42 9.01 -4.84
C SER A 175 -15.89 8.86 -6.28
N ASP A 176 -14.97 8.78 -7.24
CA ASP A 176 -15.31 8.57 -8.65
C ASP A 176 -15.37 7.07 -9.00
N GLY A 177 -15.09 6.20 -8.03
CA GLY A 177 -15.20 4.75 -8.17
C GLY A 177 -13.92 4.04 -8.62
N LEU A 178 -12.74 4.65 -8.43
CA LEU A 178 -11.46 3.98 -8.63
C LEU A 178 -10.91 3.41 -7.31
N ALA A 179 -10.51 2.15 -7.31
CA ALA A 179 -9.74 1.52 -6.23
C ALA A 179 -8.36 1.10 -6.74
N VAL A 180 -7.34 1.25 -5.86
CA VAL A 180 -5.94 0.94 -6.16
C VAL A 180 -5.34 0.10 -5.04
N GLY A 181 -4.75 -1.04 -5.41
CA GLY A 181 -3.92 -1.88 -4.56
C GLY A 181 -2.52 -2.05 -5.13
N LEU A 182 -1.60 -2.67 -4.38
CA LEU A 182 -0.25 -2.89 -4.90
C LEU A 182 0.39 -4.19 -4.40
N ASN A 183 1.32 -4.70 -5.21
CA ASN A 183 2.25 -5.75 -4.81
C ASN A 183 3.69 -5.31 -5.10
N LEU A 184 4.61 -5.64 -4.19
CA LEU A 184 6.03 -5.58 -4.50
C LEU A 184 6.37 -6.67 -5.50
N VAL A 185 7.07 -6.31 -6.56
CA VAL A 185 7.79 -7.24 -7.44
C VAL A 185 9.25 -6.80 -7.49
N LEU A 186 10.17 -7.73 -7.61
CA LEU A 186 11.60 -7.42 -7.63
C LEU A 186 12.20 -7.72 -9.00
N GLY A 187 12.77 -6.70 -9.61
CA GLY A 187 13.47 -6.75 -10.89
C GLY A 187 13.97 -5.37 -11.28
N GLY A 188 14.89 -5.33 -12.22
CA GLY A 188 15.43 -4.10 -12.79
C GLY A 188 16.24 -3.23 -11.84
N THR A 189 16.38 -1.96 -12.17
CA THR A 189 17.18 -1.00 -11.42
C THR A 189 16.31 0.00 -10.67
N TRP A 190 16.34 -0.06 -9.34
CA TRP A 190 15.70 0.97 -8.52
C TRP A 190 16.54 2.23 -8.50
N ARG A 191 15.89 3.37 -8.74
CA ARG A 191 16.54 4.68 -8.86
C ARG A 191 15.69 5.76 -8.18
N PRO A 192 16.27 6.94 -7.87
CA PRO A 192 15.46 8.07 -7.44
C PRO A 192 14.32 8.36 -8.42
N GLY A 193 13.11 8.45 -7.91
CA GLY A 193 11.88 8.60 -8.68
C GLY A 193 10.69 8.80 -7.78
N VAL A 194 9.48 8.73 -8.34
CA VAL A 194 8.23 8.78 -7.59
C VAL A 194 8.04 7.45 -6.86
N PRO A 195 7.99 7.44 -5.52
CA PRO A 195 7.70 6.23 -4.75
C PRO A 195 6.29 5.72 -5.09
N PRO A 196 6.08 4.39 -5.15
CA PRO A 196 4.78 3.81 -5.49
C PRO A 196 3.63 4.31 -4.62
N TYR A 197 3.89 4.60 -3.36
CA TYR A 197 2.90 5.11 -2.41
C TYR A 197 2.39 6.51 -2.79
N LEU A 198 3.28 7.39 -3.26
CA LEU A 198 2.91 8.71 -3.78
C LEU A 198 2.22 8.60 -5.15
N ALA A 199 2.63 7.63 -5.99
CA ALA A 199 1.92 7.35 -7.24
C ALA A 199 0.48 6.90 -6.97
N ILE A 200 0.23 5.97 -6.04
CA ILE A 200 -1.11 5.54 -5.65
C ILE A 200 -1.94 6.72 -5.15
N ARG A 201 -1.38 7.56 -4.28
CA ARG A 201 -2.08 8.74 -3.79
C ARG A 201 -2.43 9.69 -4.94
N HIS A 202 -1.51 9.94 -5.85
CA HIS A 202 -1.75 10.77 -7.03
C HIS A 202 -2.87 10.20 -7.91
N LEU A 203 -2.89 8.89 -8.15
CA LEU A 203 -3.98 8.25 -8.90
C LEU A 203 -5.34 8.46 -8.22
N LEU A 204 -5.42 8.26 -6.91
CA LEU A 204 -6.66 8.46 -6.17
C LEU A 204 -7.14 9.92 -6.17
N ASP A 205 -6.22 10.87 -6.21
CA ASP A 205 -6.53 12.30 -6.25
C ASP A 205 -6.92 12.80 -7.66
N THR A 206 -6.46 12.12 -8.75
CA THR A 206 -6.53 12.68 -10.11
C THR A 206 -7.26 11.78 -11.13
N ALA A 207 -7.27 10.46 -10.96
CA ALA A 207 -7.92 9.54 -11.89
C ALA A 207 -9.33 9.16 -11.43
N GLY A 208 -10.32 9.22 -12.34
CA GLY A 208 -11.69 8.79 -12.07
C GLY A 208 -11.96 7.33 -12.43
N ASN A 209 -11.07 6.69 -13.20
CA ASN A 209 -11.23 5.31 -13.64
C ASN A 209 -9.87 4.67 -14.00
N THR A 210 -9.87 3.39 -14.32
CA THR A 210 -8.66 2.63 -14.65
C THR A 210 -7.96 3.13 -15.90
N ALA A 211 -8.69 3.63 -16.93
CA ALA A 211 -8.08 4.17 -18.14
C ALA A 211 -7.27 5.44 -17.89
N GLN A 212 -7.83 6.36 -17.08
CA GLN A 212 -7.12 7.56 -16.66
C GLN A 212 -5.91 7.23 -15.78
N ALA A 213 -6.09 6.29 -14.85
CA ALA A 213 -5.01 5.83 -13.98
C ALA A 213 -3.84 5.24 -14.79
N LEU A 214 -4.14 4.41 -15.79
CA LEU A 214 -3.13 3.82 -16.67
C LEU A 214 -2.35 4.89 -17.46
N LYS A 215 -3.05 5.88 -18.01
CA LYS A 215 -2.42 6.99 -18.71
C LYS A 215 -1.49 7.80 -17.81
N ILE A 216 -1.92 8.10 -16.58
CA ILE A 216 -1.10 8.82 -15.60
C ILE A 216 0.14 8.00 -15.24
N LEU A 217 -0.02 6.69 -14.99
CA LEU A 217 1.12 5.83 -14.65
C LEU A 217 2.19 5.78 -15.74
N ALA A 218 1.79 5.84 -17.01
CA ALA A 218 2.72 5.83 -18.14
C ALA A 218 3.64 7.06 -18.17
N ASP A 219 3.20 8.18 -17.60
CA ASP A 219 3.95 9.43 -17.57
C ASP A 219 4.76 9.63 -16.28
N LEU A 220 4.57 8.74 -15.25
CA LEU A 220 5.26 8.89 -13.98
C LEU A 220 6.64 8.23 -13.98
N PRO A 221 7.70 8.95 -13.54
CA PRO A 221 9.04 8.38 -13.35
C PRO A 221 9.08 7.56 -12.04
N LEU A 222 8.51 6.34 -12.06
CA LEU A 222 8.44 5.49 -10.88
C LEU A 222 9.83 5.07 -10.40
N ALA A 223 10.02 5.05 -9.08
CA ALA A 223 11.30 4.79 -8.43
C ALA A 223 11.71 3.30 -8.44
N SER A 224 10.76 2.41 -8.50
CA SER A 224 10.98 0.98 -8.23
C SER A 224 9.95 0.12 -8.94
N SER A 225 10.31 -1.14 -9.19
CA SER A 225 9.41 -2.14 -9.76
C SER A 225 8.22 -2.41 -8.84
N ARG A 226 7.02 -2.50 -9.39
CA ARG A 226 5.74 -2.77 -8.69
C ARG A 226 4.73 -3.41 -9.62
N SER A 227 3.76 -4.07 -9.02
CA SER A 227 2.49 -4.36 -9.66
C SER A 227 1.40 -3.55 -8.96
N LEU A 228 0.60 -2.83 -9.73
CA LEU A 228 -0.54 -2.05 -9.23
C LEU A 228 -1.83 -2.70 -9.74
N MET A 229 -2.72 -3.07 -8.81
CA MET A 229 -4.07 -3.51 -9.14
C MET A 229 -4.98 -2.29 -9.18
N LEU A 230 -5.64 -2.08 -10.31
CA LEU A 230 -6.62 -1.03 -10.53
C LEU A 230 -7.99 -1.66 -10.75
N CYS A 231 -9.00 -1.16 -10.07
CA CYS A 231 -10.38 -1.62 -10.22
C CYS A 231 -11.31 -0.42 -10.20
N ASP A 232 -12.19 -0.32 -11.19
CA ASP A 232 -13.28 0.66 -11.18
C ASP A 232 -14.64 -0.02 -11.25
N THR A 233 -15.70 0.71 -11.56
CA THR A 233 -17.06 0.17 -11.62
C THR A 233 -17.32 -0.77 -12.79
N GLU A 234 -16.44 -0.80 -13.79
CA GLU A 234 -16.63 -1.54 -15.05
C GLU A 234 -15.62 -2.68 -15.23
N ARG A 235 -14.36 -2.45 -14.82
CA ARG A 235 -13.25 -3.38 -15.11
C ARG A 235 -12.17 -3.37 -14.04
N ALA A 236 -11.35 -4.43 -14.08
CA ALA A 236 -10.13 -4.54 -13.30
C ALA A 236 -8.94 -4.88 -14.20
N LEU A 237 -7.78 -4.37 -13.82
CA LEU A 237 -6.51 -4.70 -14.47
C LEU A 237 -5.38 -4.62 -13.46
N TYR A 238 -4.28 -5.33 -13.69
CA TYR A 238 -3.02 -5.02 -13.03
C TYR A 238 -1.97 -4.53 -14.02
N VAL A 239 -1.14 -3.63 -13.51
CA VAL A 239 -0.04 -3.01 -14.25
C VAL A 239 1.26 -3.38 -13.59
N GLU A 240 2.10 -4.16 -14.25
CA GLU A 240 3.46 -4.41 -13.83
C GLU A 240 4.39 -3.33 -14.40
N HIS A 241 5.23 -2.77 -13.54
CA HIS A 241 6.23 -1.76 -13.89
C HIS A 241 7.64 -2.32 -13.69
N LEU A 242 8.48 -2.17 -14.70
CA LEU A 242 9.89 -2.55 -14.69
C LEU A 242 10.70 -1.56 -15.55
N ASP A 243 11.68 -0.89 -14.95
CA ASP A 243 12.65 0.01 -15.62
C ASP A 243 12.05 1.11 -16.52
N GLY A 244 10.85 1.56 -16.21
CA GLY A 244 10.12 2.58 -16.97
C GLY A 244 9.09 2.00 -17.94
N ASP A 245 9.11 0.70 -18.19
CA ASP A 245 8.12 0.01 -19.00
C ASP A 245 6.93 -0.46 -18.19
N LEU A 246 5.75 -0.45 -18.80
CA LEU A 246 4.51 -0.97 -18.23
C LEU A 246 4.01 -2.17 -19.04
N ARG A 247 3.49 -3.18 -18.33
CA ARG A 247 2.73 -4.29 -18.92
C ARG A 247 1.41 -4.42 -18.20
N VAL A 248 0.35 -4.53 -18.98
CA VAL A 248 -1.03 -4.53 -18.50
C VAL A 248 -1.66 -5.88 -18.75
N THR A 249 -2.31 -6.40 -17.73
CA THR A 249 -3.19 -7.57 -17.84
C THR A 249 -4.57 -7.18 -17.35
N GLU A 250 -5.58 -7.40 -18.18
CA GLU A 250 -6.98 -7.06 -17.92
C GLU A 250 -7.84 -8.30 -17.91
N ALA A 251 -8.82 -8.37 -17.00
CA ALA A 251 -9.95 -9.26 -17.07
C ALA A 251 -11.23 -8.42 -17.07
N ALA A 252 -12.00 -8.51 -18.15
CA ALA A 252 -13.25 -7.78 -18.29
C ALA A 252 -14.32 -8.64 -18.96
N PRO A 253 -15.33 -9.14 -18.27
CA PRO A 253 -15.45 -9.32 -16.82
C PRO A 253 -14.66 -10.54 -16.32
N GLY A 254 -14.29 -10.56 -15.04
CA GLY A 254 -13.62 -11.72 -14.45
C GLY A 254 -12.84 -11.42 -13.20
N ASP A 255 -12.05 -12.40 -12.79
CA ASP A 255 -11.19 -12.36 -11.62
C ASP A 255 -9.73 -12.18 -12.02
N LEU A 256 -9.05 -11.29 -11.34
CA LEU A 256 -7.60 -11.11 -11.41
C LEU A 256 -7.00 -11.32 -10.03
N ALA A 257 -5.83 -11.94 -9.97
CA ALA A 257 -5.04 -12.01 -8.75
C ALA A 257 -3.56 -11.74 -9.07
N HIS A 258 -2.85 -11.12 -8.14
CA HIS A 258 -1.43 -10.87 -8.21
C HIS A 258 -0.78 -11.06 -6.84
N THR A 259 0.48 -11.46 -6.85
CA THR A 259 1.29 -11.58 -5.65
C THR A 259 2.63 -10.86 -5.84
N ASN A 260 3.78 -11.48 -5.61
CA ASN A 260 5.04 -10.75 -5.59
C ASN A 260 6.04 -11.15 -6.67
N HIS A 261 5.64 -11.92 -7.67
CA HIS A 261 6.48 -12.24 -8.82
C HIS A 261 5.84 -11.69 -10.10
N PHE A 262 6.64 -11.39 -11.10
CA PHE A 262 6.12 -10.95 -12.39
C PHE A 262 5.32 -12.06 -13.08
N LEU A 263 4.16 -11.71 -13.58
CA LEU A 263 3.27 -12.62 -14.30
C LEU A 263 3.31 -12.39 -15.81
N HIS A 264 3.59 -11.15 -16.26
CA HIS A 264 3.66 -10.87 -17.68
C HIS A 264 4.90 -11.55 -18.30
N PRO A 265 4.76 -12.26 -19.43
CA PRO A 265 5.85 -13.03 -20.06
C PRO A 265 7.11 -12.19 -20.34
N ASP A 266 6.96 -10.92 -20.70
CA ASP A 266 8.09 -10.04 -20.99
C ASP A 266 8.92 -9.71 -19.74
N PHE A 267 8.28 -9.69 -18.54
CA PHE A 267 8.94 -9.33 -17.29
C PHE A 267 9.32 -10.51 -16.41
N ALA A 268 8.65 -11.64 -16.57
CA ALA A 268 8.92 -12.85 -15.79
C ALA A 268 10.38 -13.33 -15.82
N PRO A 269 11.15 -13.21 -16.94
CA PRO A 269 12.57 -13.53 -16.97
C PRO A 269 13.45 -12.60 -16.12
N ALA A 270 13.00 -11.37 -15.84
CA ALA A 270 13.69 -10.38 -15.02
C ALA A 270 13.34 -10.44 -13.53
N ASP A 271 12.56 -11.44 -13.11
CA ASP A 271 12.17 -11.62 -11.72
C ASP A 271 13.36 -12.04 -10.85
N GLU A 272 13.67 -11.24 -9.84
CA GLU A 272 14.83 -11.44 -8.94
C GLU A 272 14.41 -11.90 -7.53
N LEU A 273 13.19 -12.36 -7.35
CA LEU A 273 12.81 -12.99 -6.09
C LEU A 273 13.67 -14.22 -5.79
N ASN A 274 14.13 -14.33 -4.55
CA ASN A 274 14.77 -15.56 -4.10
C ASN A 274 13.77 -16.73 -4.13
N VAL A 275 14.30 -17.96 -4.18
CA VAL A 275 13.49 -19.17 -4.34
C VAL A 275 12.40 -19.34 -3.26
N PHE A 276 12.67 -18.92 -2.01
CA PHE A 276 11.72 -19.06 -0.90
C PHE A 276 10.56 -18.06 -1.06
N ALA A 277 10.87 -16.81 -1.34
CA ALA A 277 9.88 -15.77 -1.60
C ALA A 277 9.04 -16.10 -2.84
N ARG A 278 9.66 -16.58 -3.92
CA ARG A 278 8.97 -17.00 -5.14
C ARG A 278 8.01 -18.17 -4.89
N ASN A 279 8.45 -19.19 -4.15
CA ASN A 279 7.59 -20.32 -3.79
C ASN A 279 6.40 -19.90 -2.91
N SER A 280 6.61 -18.97 -1.98
CA SER A 280 5.52 -18.36 -1.20
C SER A 280 4.54 -17.61 -2.10
N SER A 281 5.05 -16.77 -2.98
CA SER A 281 4.28 -15.98 -3.95
C SER A 281 3.40 -16.89 -4.84
N LEU A 282 3.97 -17.93 -5.44
CA LEU A 282 3.24 -18.89 -6.26
C LEU A 282 2.12 -19.62 -5.51
N ARG A 283 2.39 -20.05 -4.26
CA ARG A 283 1.37 -20.73 -3.44
C ARG A 283 0.21 -19.80 -3.07
N ARG A 284 0.51 -18.53 -2.75
CA ARG A 284 -0.52 -17.54 -2.44
C ARG A 284 -1.35 -17.18 -3.66
N LEU A 285 -0.72 -17.04 -4.83
CA LEU A 285 -1.43 -16.80 -6.09
C LEU A 285 -2.41 -17.92 -6.41
N ARG A 286 -1.95 -19.18 -6.31
CA ARG A 286 -2.82 -20.35 -6.53
C ARG A 286 -4.00 -20.34 -5.55
N ALA A 287 -3.74 -20.18 -4.25
CA ALA A 287 -4.77 -20.15 -3.23
C ALA A 287 -5.77 -19.00 -3.42
N ALA A 288 -5.31 -17.84 -3.93
CA ALA A 288 -6.19 -16.72 -4.25
C ALA A 288 -7.14 -17.09 -5.42
N HIS A 289 -6.62 -17.69 -6.49
CA HIS A 289 -7.45 -18.14 -7.61
C HIS A 289 -8.45 -19.23 -7.21
N GLU A 290 -8.01 -20.24 -6.45
CA GLU A 290 -8.89 -21.30 -5.92
C GLU A 290 -9.98 -20.71 -5.03
N GLY A 291 -9.60 -19.80 -4.10
CA GLY A 291 -10.54 -19.16 -3.21
C GLY A 291 -11.53 -18.23 -3.93
N LEU A 292 -11.09 -17.54 -4.99
CA LEU A 292 -11.98 -16.72 -5.82
C LEU A 292 -13.01 -17.56 -6.57
N ALA A 293 -12.60 -18.72 -7.09
CA ALA A 293 -13.52 -19.66 -7.77
C ALA A 293 -14.62 -20.18 -6.83
N ASP A 294 -14.32 -20.32 -5.54
CA ASP A 294 -15.27 -20.79 -4.51
C ASP A 294 -16.18 -19.68 -3.97
N LEU A 295 -15.83 -18.39 -4.17
CA LEU A 295 -16.64 -17.28 -3.66
C LEU A 295 -17.90 -17.07 -4.51
N PRO A 296 -19.07 -16.83 -3.88
CA PRO A 296 -20.27 -16.43 -4.60
C PRO A 296 -20.02 -15.11 -5.37
N ALA A 297 -20.78 -14.88 -6.42
CA ALA A 297 -20.63 -13.69 -7.25
C ALA A 297 -20.97 -12.39 -6.49
N ASP A 298 -21.91 -12.46 -5.55
CA ASP A 298 -22.35 -11.39 -4.67
C ASP A 298 -21.69 -11.43 -3.28
N ALA A 299 -20.48 -12.01 -3.20
CA ALA A 299 -19.73 -12.18 -1.96
C ALA A 299 -19.65 -10.87 -1.14
N SER A 300 -19.95 -10.98 0.14
CA SER A 300 -19.86 -9.87 1.09
C SER A 300 -18.41 -9.57 1.45
N ALA A 301 -18.17 -8.43 2.12
CA ALA A 301 -16.85 -8.11 2.65
C ALA A 301 -16.32 -9.21 3.59
N GLU A 302 -17.20 -9.84 4.38
CA GLU A 302 -16.83 -10.91 5.30
C GLU A 302 -16.42 -12.19 4.57
N ASP A 303 -17.02 -12.52 3.42
CA ASP A 303 -16.62 -13.65 2.58
C ASP A 303 -15.22 -13.41 1.99
N HIS A 304 -14.94 -12.20 1.51
CA HIS A 304 -13.61 -11.78 1.07
C HIS A 304 -12.59 -11.85 2.22
N PHE A 305 -12.95 -11.39 3.41
CA PHE A 305 -12.07 -11.52 4.57
C PHE A 305 -11.87 -12.97 5.00
N ALA A 306 -12.84 -13.84 4.81
CA ALA A 306 -12.65 -15.28 5.07
C ALA A 306 -11.58 -15.87 4.15
N LEU A 307 -11.54 -15.47 2.86
CA LEU A 307 -10.47 -15.86 1.92
C LEU A 307 -9.12 -15.27 2.36
N LEU A 308 -9.07 -13.94 2.60
CA LEU A 308 -7.84 -13.24 3.00
C LEU A 308 -7.28 -13.72 4.36
N SER A 309 -8.08 -14.40 5.17
CA SER A 309 -7.69 -14.93 6.49
C SER A 309 -7.11 -16.34 6.44
N ARG A 310 -7.22 -17.04 5.31
CA ARG A 310 -6.75 -18.43 5.16
C ARG A 310 -5.27 -18.49 4.78
N PRO A 311 -4.44 -19.32 5.43
CA PRO A 311 -3.13 -19.65 4.87
C PRO A 311 -3.28 -20.37 3.52
N PRO A 312 -2.38 -20.16 2.55
CA PRO A 312 -1.16 -19.33 2.63
C PRO A 312 -1.38 -17.85 2.33
N VAL A 313 -2.59 -17.39 1.94
CA VAL A 313 -2.90 -15.97 1.62
C VAL A 313 -2.56 -15.07 2.82
N ARG A 314 -3.00 -15.47 4.01
CA ARG A 314 -2.57 -14.85 5.26
C ARG A 314 -1.19 -15.38 5.66
N VAL A 315 -0.24 -14.47 5.90
CA VAL A 315 1.10 -14.78 6.44
C VAL A 315 1.09 -14.60 7.96
N PRO A 316 1.29 -15.68 8.74
CA PRO A 316 1.22 -15.60 10.19
C PRO A 316 2.43 -14.88 10.80
N ASP A 317 2.22 -14.25 11.95
CA ASP A 317 3.29 -13.72 12.80
C ASP A 317 4.14 -14.85 13.37
N ARG A 318 5.46 -14.73 13.26
CA ARG A 318 6.45 -15.67 13.76
C ARG A 318 7.29 -15.09 14.93
N GLY A 319 6.95 -13.87 15.36
CA GLY A 319 7.65 -13.19 16.45
C GLY A 319 9.00 -12.57 16.06
N ASP A 320 9.34 -12.53 14.78
CA ASP A 320 10.55 -11.87 14.28
C ASP A 320 10.14 -10.60 13.51
N ILE A 321 10.57 -9.43 14.00
CA ILE A 321 10.31 -8.13 13.39
C ILE A 321 10.86 -8.02 11.95
N ARG A 322 11.86 -8.84 11.62
CA ARG A 322 12.44 -8.90 10.27
C ARG A 322 11.62 -9.72 9.29
N ALA A 323 10.80 -10.63 9.80
CA ALA A 323 9.93 -11.45 8.99
C ALA A 323 8.69 -10.67 8.59
N GLU A 324 8.28 -10.84 7.34
CA GLU A 324 7.00 -10.33 6.86
C GLU A 324 5.86 -11.12 7.46
N ARG A 325 4.81 -10.41 7.82
CA ARG A 325 3.55 -10.97 8.29
C ARG A 325 2.39 -10.10 7.83
N THR A 326 1.19 -10.65 7.79
CA THR A 326 0.00 -9.86 7.49
C THR A 326 -0.22 -8.85 8.60
N VAL A 327 -0.07 -7.57 8.27
CA VAL A 327 -0.27 -6.41 9.15
C VAL A 327 -1.62 -5.75 8.95
N ALA A 328 -2.29 -6.02 7.84
CA ALA A 328 -3.66 -5.62 7.54
C ALA A 328 -4.25 -6.45 6.41
N ALA A 329 -5.58 -6.50 6.35
CA ALA A 329 -6.32 -6.86 5.15
C ALA A 329 -7.36 -5.78 4.84
N ALA A 330 -7.58 -5.54 3.55
CA ALA A 330 -8.55 -4.54 3.06
C ALA A 330 -9.45 -5.14 1.99
N VAL A 331 -10.71 -4.72 1.99
CA VAL A 331 -11.69 -4.99 0.94
C VAL A 331 -12.30 -3.65 0.53
N MET A 332 -12.23 -3.32 -0.73
CA MET A 332 -12.68 -2.06 -1.31
C MET A 332 -13.81 -2.32 -2.30
N PHE A 333 -14.90 -1.60 -2.13
CA PHE A 333 -16.05 -1.58 -3.05
C PHE A 333 -16.10 -0.22 -3.74
N PRO A 334 -15.47 -0.07 -4.92
CA PRO A 334 -15.38 1.22 -5.60
C PRO A 334 -16.75 1.82 -5.93
N ALA A 335 -17.73 1.02 -6.32
CA ALA A 335 -19.06 1.49 -6.66
C ALA A 335 -19.84 2.12 -5.49
N SER A 336 -19.58 1.69 -4.25
CA SER A 336 -20.23 2.22 -3.05
C SER A 336 -19.34 3.15 -2.22
N GLY A 337 -18.09 3.38 -2.64
CA GLY A 337 -17.13 4.20 -1.92
C GLY A 337 -16.77 3.65 -0.53
N GLN A 338 -16.79 2.32 -0.34
CA GLN A 338 -16.53 1.69 0.95
C GLN A 338 -15.16 1.03 1.00
N LEU A 339 -14.41 1.34 2.04
CA LEU A 339 -13.16 0.68 2.44
C LEU A 339 -13.38 -0.06 3.76
N HIS A 340 -13.28 -1.37 3.71
CA HIS A 340 -13.32 -2.25 4.89
C HIS A 340 -11.88 -2.67 5.24
N VAL A 341 -11.51 -2.61 6.52
CA VAL A 341 -10.15 -2.92 6.98
C VAL A 341 -10.18 -3.82 8.21
N ARG A 342 -9.35 -4.85 8.21
CA ARG A 342 -8.98 -5.64 9.38
C ARG A 342 -7.52 -5.39 9.72
N PRO A 343 -7.20 -4.74 10.86
CA PRO A 343 -5.82 -4.47 11.26
C PRO A 343 -5.15 -5.73 11.83
N GLY A 344 -3.86 -5.88 11.58
CA GLY A 344 -3.08 -7.04 12.04
C GLY A 344 -3.52 -8.34 11.35
N ASP A 345 -3.50 -9.43 12.10
CA ASP A 345 -3.98 -10.73 11.61
C ASP A 345 -5.49 -10.70 11.33
N PRO A 346 -5.92 -10.80 10.05
CA PRO A 346 -7.33 -10.68 9.69
C PRO A 346 -8.21 -11.83 10.23
N ALA A 347 -7.62 -12.96 10.60
CA ALA A 347 -8.34 -14.06 11.25
C ALA A 347 -8.71 -13.77 12.72
N ARG A 348 -8.07 -12.76 13.31
CA ARG A 348 -8.19 -12.42 14.76
C ARG A 348 -8.69 -11.00 15.00
N SER A 349 -8.83 -10.20 13.98
CA SER A 349 -9.28 -8.81 14.06
C SER A 349 -10.70 -8.64 13.54
N ARG A 350 -11.34 -7.53 13.95
CA ARG A 350 -12.69 -7.20 13.52
C ARG A 350 -12.64 -6.21 12.38
N THR A 351 -13.59 -6.32 11.48
CA THR A 351 -13.77 -5.40 10.36
C THR A 351 -14.12 -4.00 10.86
N ARG A 352 -13.45 -3.01 10.30
CA ARG A 352 -13.77 -1.58 10.42
C ARG A 352 -14.19 -1.08 9.05
N VAL A 353 -15.29 -0.36 8.99
CA VAL A 353 -15.88 0.14 7.75
C VAL A 353 -15.72 1.65 7.68
N PHE A 354 -15.21 2.13 6.55
CA PHE A 354 -15.08 3.55 6.23
C PHE A 354 -15.81 3.81 4.92
N GLY A 355 -16.59 4.89 4.86
CA GLY A 355 -17.34 5.33 3.68
C GLY A 355 -17.00 6.77 3.32
N LEU A 356 -17.00 7.08 2.00
CA LEU A 356 -16.86 8.41 1.42
C LEU A 356 -18.14 9.23 1.53
#